data_abe7ccdd11731efe0ad8c382e6140d4e
#
_entry.id   abe7ccdd11731efe0ad8c382e6140d4e
#
_cell.length_a   1.000
_cell.length_b   1.000
_cell.length_c   1.000
_cell.angle_alpha   90.00
_cell.angle_beta   90.00
_cell.angle_gamma   90.00
#
_symmetry.space_group_name_H-M   'P 1'
#
loop_
_entity.id
_entity.type
_entity.pdbx_description
1 polymer ?
#
loop_
_entity_poly.entity_id
_entity_poly.type
_entity_poly.pdbx_seq_one_letter_code
_entity_poly.pdbx_strand_id
1 'polypeptide(L)'
;MTTLREVIEVPRPVEQCFRYVADFRTTVEWDATAIRATKTTPGPIAVGTTFAVRCKAGPSSLALNYVVTAMTPFQSIELEGTGRFFTVRDTITFEALASGLTRITYVAEFEYHLGLGALAKNAETGLKKMGRASLKGLARALEDNNPAPKTSVDTQKKDSSLATALSCFTRYGYRRGRGRWHPLSTDMEGKHVVLTGANAGLGFATAVALLEAGAKLTLVIRDPKKLESMQHALEAETGRAADSVELADLSLLSEVNALSERLIKRGEPIDVLINNAGALFNERAETPEGIERSAALLLLSPWRLTERLMPLIEHHDTPARVINVVSGGMYTQKLRCGQLIMSANGYNGSIAYARSKRALTVLTELWADEWQSRNIVVNSMHPGWADTPGVQTALPGFRRITQAVLRTPEEGADTIVWLARAKEADQATGLLFLDREPRTTHLKPKTAETDEERAQLRPWLQETYDKLQLDSSA
;
A
#
# COMPACT_ATOMS: atom_id res chain seq x y z
N MET A 1 -37.97 9.53 15.69
CA MET A 1 -36.53 9.80 15.78
C MET A 1 -35.94 8.79 16.75
N THR A 2 -34.88 8.09 16.40
CA THR A 2 -34.19 7.13 17.27
C THR A 2 -32.76 7.59 17.42
N THR A 3 -32.29 7.75 18.66
CA THR A 3 -30.92 8.23 18.93
C THR A 3 -30.11 7.10 19.54
N LEU A 4 -28.94 6.85 19.00
CA LEU A 4 -27.90 6.00 19.55
C LEU A 4 -26.80 6.91 20.13
N ARG A 5 -26.32 6.59 21.32
CA ARG A 5 -25.17 7.25 21.92
C ARG A 5 -24.28 6.19 22.56
N GLU A 6 -23.05 6.14 22.13
CA GLU A 6 -22.04 5.23 22.66
C GLU A 6 -20.74 6.03 22.90
N VAL A 7 -19.97 5.59 23.91
CA VAL A 7 -18.72 6.23 24.31
C VAL A 7 -17.65 5.14 24.44
N ILE A 8 -16.47 5.40 23.90
CA ILE A 8 -15.30 4.55 24.08
C ILE A 8 -14.10 5.40 24.50
N GLU A 9 -13.16 4.78 25.21
CA GLU A 9 -11.86 5.35 25.53
C GLU A 9 -10.78 4.46 24.92
N VAL A 10 -9.83 5.06 24.22
CA VAL A 10 -8.81 4.33 23.48
C VAL A 10 -7.41 4.88 23.77
N PRO A 11 -6.38 4.02 23.94
CA PRO A 11 -5.01 4.43 24.24
C PRO A 11 -4.30 4.94 22.98
N ARG A 12 -4.78 6.09 22.46
CA ARG A 12 -4.24 6.71 21.25
C ARG A 12 -4.44 8.21 21.28
N PRO A 13 -3.48 9.02 20.73
CA PRO A 13 -3.61 10.47 20.61
C PRO A 13 -4.84 10.91 19.82
N VAL A 14 -5.43 12.04 20.22
CA VAL A 14 -6.69 12.54 19.67
C VAL A 14 -6.57 12.83 18.17
N GLU A 15 -5.44 13.31 17.71
CA GLU A 15 -5.15 13.59 16.30
C GLU A 15 -5.27 12.34 15.44
N GLN A 16 -4.71 11.23 15.92
CA GLN A 16 -4.76 9.95 15.21
C GLN A 16 -6.18 9.37 15.21
N CYS A 17 -6.87 9.45 16.33
CA CYS A 17 -8.26 9.04 16.42
C CYS A 17 -9.14 9.82 15.45
N PHE A 18 -8.98 11.14 15.42
CA PHE A 18 -9.74 12.01 14.54
C PHE A 18 -9.50 11.68 13.06
N ARG A 19 -8.23 11.61 12.62
CA ARG A 19 -7.88 11.32 11.22
C ARG A 19 -8.45 9.97 10.76
N TYR A 20 -8.37 8.96 11.60
CA TYR A 20 -8.90 7.64 11.29
C TYR A 20 -10.42 7.62 11.18
N VAL A 21 -11.13 8.22 12.13
CA VAL A 21 -12.61 8.21 12.18
C VAL A 21 -13.22 9.17 11.16
N ALA A 22 -12.61 10.33 10.92
CA ALA A 22 -13.07 11.30 9.94
C ALA A 22 -13.04 10.77 8.51
N ASP A 23 -12.14 9.83 8.23
CA ASP A 23 -12.15 9.11 6.97
C ASP A 23 -13.17 7.97 6.97
N PHE A 24 -14.38 8.26 6.52
CA PHE A 24 -15.46 7.26 6.48
C PHE A 24 -15.20 6.07 5.56
N ARG A 25 -14.11 6.07 4.78
CA ARG A 25 -13.64 4.86 4.10
C ARG A 25 -13.24 3.77 5.08
N THR A 26 -12.78 4.16 6.29
CA THR A 26 -12.38 3.24 7.37
C THR A 26 -13.56 2.50 8.01
N THR A 27 -14.80 2.96 7.82
CA THR A 27 -16.00 2.29 8.38
C THR A 27 -16.07 0.80 8.04
N VAL A 28 -15.56 0.40 6.86
CA VAL A 28 -15.49 -1.02 6.46
C VAL A 28 -14.55 -1.87 7.32
N GLU A 29 -13.72 -1.26 8.13
CA GLU A 29 -12.73 -1.91 8.98
C GLU A 29 -13.27 -2.14 10.40
N TRP A 30 -14.17 -1.27 10.87
CA TRP A 30 -14.66 -1.29 12.25
C TRP A 30 -16.18 -1.41 12.39
N ASP A 31 -16.97 -0.97 11.40
CA ASP A 31 -18.41 -1.16 11.44
C ASP A 31 -18.79 -2.52 10.82
N ALA A 32 -19.30 -3.42 11.66
CA ALA A 32 -19.68 -4.78 11.26
C ALA A 32 -20.75 -4.82 10.14
N THR A 33 -21.44 -3.73 9.90
CA THR A 33 -22.47 -3.61 8.86
C THR A 33 -21.92 -3.06 7.55
N ALA A 34 -20.85 -2.28 7.58
CA ALA A 34 -20.28 -1.66 6.38
C ALA A 34 -19.61 -2.72 5.48
N ILE A 35 -20.00 -2.75 4.21
CA ILE A 35 -19.47 -3.68 3.20
C ILE A 35 -18.47 -2.94 2.29
N ARG A 36 -18.78 -1.70 1.99
CA ARG A 36 -18.00 -0.84 1.10
C ARG A 36 -18.19 0.62 1.49
N ALA A 37 -17.11 1.36 1.51
CA ALA A 37 -17.12 2.81 1.65
C ALA A 37 -16.15 3.41 0.62
N THR A 38 -16.56 4.48 -0.04
CA THR A 38 -15.78 5.14 -1.09
C THR A 38 -15.99 6.64 -0.94
N LYS A 39 -14.91 7.41 -0.88
CA LYS A 39 -14.96 8.87 -0.99
C LYS A 39 -15.31 9.22 -2.43
N THR A 40 -16.28 10.07 -2.64
CA THR A 40 -16.82 10.40 -3.97
C THR A 40 -16.49 11.82 -4.42
N THR A 41 -16.03 12.67 -3.52
CA THR A 41 -15.45 14.00 -3.84
C THR A 41 -13.93 13.91 -3.83
N PRO A 42 -13.20 14.55 -4.76
CA PRO A 42 -11.74 14.69 -4.68
C PRO A 42 -11.34 15.62 -3.52
N GLY A 43 -10.04 15.68 -3.24
CA GLY A 43 -9.47 16.58 -2.26
C GLY A 43 -9.45 16.03 -0.83
N PRO A 44 -8.91 16.78 0.14
CA PRO A 44 -8.86 16.41 1.55
C PRO A 44 -10.26 16.28 2.16
N ILE A 45 -10.35 15.60 3.31
CA ILE A 45 -11.60 15.53 4.06
C ILE A 45 -11.89 16.89 4.69
N ALA A 46 -13.03 17.46 4.32
CA ALA A 46 -13.50 18.77 4.74
C ALA A 46 -15.03 18.80 4.74
N VAL A 47 -15.62 19.88 5.19
CA VAL A 47 -17.08 20.14 5.04
C VAL A 47 -17.43 20.07 3.55
N GLY A 48 -18.49 19.32 3.22
CA GLY A 48 -18.90 19.02 1.85
C GLY A 48 -18.27 17.76 1.25
N THR A 49 -17.30 17.11 1.91
CA THR A 49 -16.79 15.81 1.47
C THR A 49 -17.91 14.77 1.49
N THR A 50 -18.00 13.95 0.44
CA THR A 50 -19.03 12.92 0.31
C THR A 50 -18.47 11.52 0.25
N PHE A 51 -19.21 10.57 0.85
CA PHE A 51 -18.89 9.14 0.87
C PHE A 51 -20.10 8.33 0.45
N ALA A 52 -19.88 7.35 -0.44
CA ALA A 52 -20.86 6.32 -0.76
C ALA A 52 -20.58 5.08 0.10
N VAL A 53 -21.45 4.80 1.05
CA VAL A 53 -21.34 3.66 1.97
C VAL A 53 -22.43 2.62 1.67
N ARG A 54 -22.05 1.36 1.61
CA ARG A 54 -22.97 0.23 1.48
C ARG A 54 -22.91 -0.60 2.73
N CYS A 55 -24.07 -0.80 3.37
CA CYS A 55 -24.22 -1.58 4.61
C CYS A 55 -25.04 -2.83 4.39
N LYS A 56 -24.84 -3.87 5.21
CA LYS A 56 -25.68 -5.05 5.29
C LYS A 56 -27.04 -4.68 5.89
N ALA A 57 -28.11 -5.20 5.30
CA ALA A 57 -29.49 -5.03 5.78
C ALA A 57 -30.20 -6.40 5.69
N GLY A 58 -29.95 -7.29 6.64
CA GLY A 58 -30.39 -8.68 6.59
C GLY A 58 -29.82 -9.41 5.37
N PRO A 59 -30.65 -10.04 4.52
CA PRO A 59 -30.19 -10.71 3.29
C PRO A 59 -29.84 -9.73 2.15
N SER A 60 -30.17 -8.45 2.28
CA SER A 60 -29.93 -7.41 1.27
C SER A 60 -28.87 -6.42 1.72
N SER A 61 -28.63 -5.40 0.91
CA SER A 61 -27.74 -4.28 1.23
C SER A 61 -28.43 -2.94 1.06
N LEU A 62 -28.04 -1.97 1.87
CA LEU A 62 -28.51 -0.60 1.87
C LEU A 62 -27.38 0.31 1.41
N ALA A 63 -27.68 1.23 0.51
CA ALA A 63 -26.76 2.29 0.12
C ALA A 63 -27.09 3.57 0.90
N LEU A 64 -26.08 4.21 1.44
CA LEU A 64 -26.13 5.51 2.12
C LEU A 64 -25.13 6.44 1.45
N ASN A 65 -25.55 7.66 1.18
CA ASN A 65 -24.69 8.74 0.73
C ASN A 65 -24.47 9.68 1.91
N TYR A 66 -23.27 9.75 2.40
CA TYR A 66 -22.85 10.63 3.49
C TYR A 66 -22.26 11.91 2.95
N VAL A 67 -22.53 13.02 3.64
CA VAL A 67 -21.86 14.29 3.45
C VAL A 67 -21.37 14.81 4.80
N VAL A 68 -20.16 15.32 4.85
CA VAL A 68 -19.63 16.03 6.03
C VAL A 68 -20.31 17.38 6.12
N THR A 69 -21.09 17.60 7.16
CA THR A 69 -21.88 18.83 7.36
C THR A 69 -21.17 19.86 8.24
N ALA A 70 -20.38 19.39 9.22
CA ALA A 70 -19.52 20.23 10.05
C ALA A 70 -18.25 19.47 10.45
N MET A 71 -17.15 20.19 10.67
CA MET A 71 -15.89 19.61 11.11
C MET A 71 -15.06 20.66 11.86
N THR A 72 -14.66 20.31 13.08
CA THR A 72 -13.65 21.02 13.84
C THR A 72 -12.48 20.06 14.07
N PRO A 73 -11.30 20.30 13.45
CA PRO A 73 -10.16 19.38 13.52
C PRO A 73 -9.84 18.98 14.95
N PHE A 74 -9.65 17.66 15.16
CA PHE A 74 -9.31 17.01 16.42
C PHE A 74 -10.35 17.14 17.54
N GLN A 75 -11.52 17.75 17.27
CA GLN A 75 -12.58 17.96 18.25
C GLN A 75 -13.89 17.28 17.84
N SER A 76 -14.35 17.51 16.61
CA SER A 76 -15.63 16.95 16.17
C SER A 76 -15.73 16.82 14.65
N ILE A 77 -16.57 15.87 14.23
CA ILE A 77 -17.04 15.77 12.84
C ILE A 77 -18.53 15.40 12.86
N GLU A 78 -19.29 16.05 11.98
CA GLU A 78 -20.70 15.76 11.76
C GLU A 78 -20.92 15.33 10.32
N LEU A 79 -21.71 14.26 10.15
CA LEU A 79 -22.05 13.74 8.84
C LEU A 79 -23.55 13.50 8.75
N GLU A 80 -24.11 13.74 7.56
CA GLU A 80 -25.48 13.37 7.24
C GLU A 80 -25.48 12.28 6.17
N GLY A 81 -25.99 11.12 6.52
CA GLY A 81 -26.12 9.96 5.66
C GLY A 81 -27.56 9.80 5.15
N THR A 82 -27.79 9.96 3.85
CA THR A 82 -29.11 9.80 3.23
C THR A 82 -29.25 8.45 2.57
N GLY A 83 -30.28 7.71 2.96
CA GLY A 83 -30.67 6.44 2.38
C GLY A 83 -32.13 6.45 1.89
N ARG A 84 -32.55 5.34 1.29
CA ARG A 84 -33.92 5.20 0.78
C ARG A 84 -35.01 5.29 1.85
N PHE A 85 -34.72 4.82 3.07
CA PHE A 85 -35.71 4.63 4.13
C PHE A 85 -35.55 5.57 5.31
N PHE A 86 -34.39 6.16 5.46
CA PHE A 86 -34.05 7.07 6.56
C PHE A 86 -32.89 8.00 6.19
N THR A 87 -32.80 9.07 6.94
CA THR A 87 -31.61 9.92 7.06
C THR A 87 -30.99 9.66 8.43
N VAL A 88 -29.67 9.58 8.52
CA VAL A 88 -28.92 9.46 9.77
C VAL A 88 -28.00 10.69 9.90
N ARG A 89 -27.98 11.29 11.09
CA ARG A 89 -27.01 12.32 11.44
C ARG A 89 -26.05 11.75 12.47
N ASP A 90 -24.81 11.68 12.09
CA ASP A 90 -23.72 11.18 12.94
C ASP A 90 -22.92 12.37 13.48
N THR A 91 -22.87 12.53 14.80
CA THR A 91 -22.02 13.48 15.49
C THR A 91 -20.97 12.72 16.29
N ILE A 92 -19.71 12.93 15.96
CA ILE A 92 -18.58 12.24 16.59
C ILE A 92 -17.70 13.31 17.24
N THR A 93 -17.50 13.21 18.56
CA THR A 93 -16.65 14.14 19.32
C THR A 93 -15.45 13.41 19.93
N PHE A 94 -14.34 14.12 20.01
CA PHE A 94 -13.06 13.62 20.49
C PHE A 94 -12.56 14.50 21.64
N GLU A 95 -12.19 13.90 22.75
CA GLU A 95 -11.67 14.56 23.94
C GLU A 95 -10.36 13.90 24.37
N ALA A 96 -9.27 14.65 24.40
CA ALA A 96 -8.01 14.18 24.99
C ALA A 96 -8.14 14.16 26.52
N LEU A 97 -8.00 12.96 27.11
CA LEU A 97 -8.11 12.79 28.58
C LEU A 97 -6.75 12.88 29.26
N ALA A 98 -5.73 12.31 28.65
CA ALA A 98 -4.35 12.31 29.10
C ALA A 98 -3.43 12.11 27.88
N SER A 99 -2.12 12.18 28.08
CA SER A 99 -1.17 11.88 27.01
C SER A 99 -1.44 10.49 26.42
N GLY A 100 -1.81 10.45 25.14
CA GLY A 100 -2.08 9.20 24.43
C GLY A 100 -3.40 8.49 24.78
N LEU A 101 -4.33 9.13 25.50
CA LEU A 101 -5.66 8.58 25.79
C LEU A 101 -6.75 9.53 25.28
N THR A 102 -7.67 9.00 24.48
CA THR A 102 -8.78 9.77 23.87
C THR A 102 -10.12 9.14 24.18
N ARG A 103 -11.09 9.99 24.56
CA ARG A 103 -12.50 9.62 24.62
C ARG A 103 -13.17 10.00 23.31
N ILE A 104 -13.89 9.03 22.72
CA ILE A 104 -14.69 9.22 21.51
C ILE A 104 -16.14 9.02 21.88
N THR A 105 -16.97 10.03 21.64
CA THR A 105 -18.43 9.95 21.79
C THR A 105 -19.05 9.95 20.39
N TYR A 106 -19.81 8.92 20.09
CA TYR A 106 -20.53 8.76 18.82
C TYR A 106 -22.02 8.83 19.07
N VAL A 107 -22.67 9.79 18.42
CA VAL A 107 -24.13 9.98 18.46
C VAL A 107 -24.67 9.82 17.04
N ALA A 108 -25.64 8.91 16.86
CA ALA A 108 -26.33 8.72 15.58
C ALA A 108 -27.83 8.94 15.76
N GLU A 109 -28.40 9.88 15.03
CA GLU A 109 -29.82 10.25 15.07
C GLU A 109 -30.50 9.83 13.76
N PHE A 110 -31.48 8.92 13.87
CA PHE A 110 -32.20 8.37 12.72
C PHE A 110 -33.55 9.03 12.54
N GLU A 111 -33.79 9.59 11.36
CA GLU A 111 -35.07 10.12 10.90
C GLU A 111 -35.62 9.24 9.80
N TYR A 112 -36.76 8.57 10.06
CA TYR A 112 -37.34 7.61 9.13
C TYR A 112 -38.30 8.29 8.15
N HIS A 113 -38.19 7.93 6.87
CA HIS A 113 -39.05 8.40 5.80
C HIS A 113 -40.34 7.55 5.69
N LEU A 114 -41.36 8.11 5.03
CA LEU A 114 -42.58 7.37 4.59
C LEU A 114 -43.41 6.66 5.70
N GLY A 115 -43.58 7.26 6.87
CA GLY A 115 -44.43 6.74 7.92
C GLY A 115 -43.92 5.46 8.60
N LEU A 116 -42.69 5.07 8.33
CA LEU A 116 -42.05 3.85 8.90
C LEU A 116 -41.70 4.01 10.40
N GLY A 117 -42.04 5.10 11.03
CA GLY A 117 -41.77 5.38 12.45
C GLY A 117 -42.35 4.36 13.42
N ALA A 118 -43.47 3.69 13.06
CA ALA A 118 -44.03 2.61 13.88
C ALA A 118 -43.16 1.34 13.91
N LEU A 119 -42.45 1.04 12.83
CA LEU A 119 -41.45 -0.05 12.77
C LEU A 119 -40.15 0.28 13.54
N ALA A 120 -39.87 1.57 13.76
CA ALA A 120 -38.67 2.05 14.45
C ALA A 120 -38.60 1.60 15.91
N LYS A 121 -39.74 1.53 16.63
CA LYS A 121 -39.79 1.05 18.01
C LYS A 121 -39.28 -0.40 18.17
N ASN A 122 -39.62 -1.25 17.22
CA ASN A 122 -39.17 -2.67 17.23
C ASN A 122 -37.73 -2.81 16.75
N ALA A 123 -37.19 -1.83 15.97
CA ALA A 123 -35.83 -1.83 15.48
C ALA A 123 -34.82 -1.23 16.48
N GLU A 124 -35.26 -0.47 17.50
CA GLU A 124 -34.41 0.25 18.42
C GLU A 124 -33.41 -0.65 19.16
N THR A 125 -33.88 -1.79 19.65
CA THR A 125 -33.00 -2.77 20.33
C THR A 125 -31.93 -3.33 19.39
N GLY A 126 -32.30 -3.61 18.14
CA GLY A 126 -31.39 -4.07 17.10
C GLY A 126 -30.34 -3.00 16.74
N LEU A 127 -30.77 -1.75 16.58
CA LEU A 127 -29.88 -0.61 16.32
C LEU A 127 -28.90 -0.37 17.46
N LYS A 128 -29.36 -0.40 18.72
CA LYS A 128 -28.46 -0.28 19.90
C LYS A 128 -27.42 -1.38 19.95
N LYS A 129 -27.81 -2.63 19.65
CA LYS A 129 -26.87 -3.76 19.59
C LYS A 129 -25.84 -3.57 18.48
N MET A 130 -26.29 -3.08 17.34
CA MET A 130 -25.43 -2.80 16.17
C MET A 130 -24.44 -1.66 16.48
N GLY A 131 -24.91 -0.53 17.03
CA GLY A 131 -24.07 0.59 17.42
C GLY A 131 -22.97 0.18 18.40
N ARG A 132 -23.32 -0.60 19.45
CA ARG A 132 -22.32 -1.13 20.38
C ARG A 132 -21.32 -2.06 19.71
N ALA A 133 -21.73 -2.87 18.74
CA ALA A 133 -20.82 -3.76 18.02
C ALA A 133 -19.83 -2.95 17.15
N SER A 134 -20.34 -1.91 16.49
CA SER A 134 -19.51 -1.01 15.66
C SER A 134 -18.49 -0.24 16.50
N LEU A 135 -18.91 0.32 17.65
CA LEU A 135 -17.98 1.04 18.53
C LEU A 135 -16.95 0.11 19.21
N LYS A 136 -17.31 -1.14 19.50
CA LYS A 136 -16.31 -2.15 19.91
C LYS A 136 -15.32 -2.46 18.79
N GLY A 137 -15.80 -2.49 17.55
CA GLY A 137 -14.95 -2.62 16.38
C GLY A 137 -13.97 -1.44 16.27
N LEU A 138 -14.48 -0.20 16.43
CA LEU A 138 -13.67 1.00 16.41
C LEU A 138 -12.61 1.02 17.52
N ALA A 139 -12.97 0.66 18.75
CA ALA A 139 -12.02 0.56 19.85
C ALA A 139 -10.87 -0.41 19.50
N ARG A 140 -11.20 -1.62 19.03
CA ARG A 140 -10.19 -2.60 18.60
C ARG A 140 -9.31 -2.08 17.47
N ALA A 141 -9.90 -1.37 16.49
CA ALA A 141 -9.16 -0.77 15.39
C ALA A 141 -8.14 0.25 15.88
N LEU A 142 -8.53 1.05 16.87
CA LEU A 142 -7.68 2.09 17.44
C LEU A 142 -6.70 1.56 18.50
N GLU A 143 -6.93 0.41 19.12
CA GLU A 143 -5.96 -0.25 20.00
C GLU A 143 -4.75 -0.80 19.22
N ASP A 144 -4.92 -1.09 17.94
CA ASP A 144 -3.85 -1.54 17.03
C ASP A 144 -3.05 -2.74 17.56
N ASN A 145 -3.77 -3.72 18.08
CA ASN A 145 -3.21 -4.91 18.71
C ASN A 145 -3.36 -6.14 17.79
N ASN A 146 -2.97 -5.96 16.52
CA ASN A 146 -3.10 -6.99 15.52
C ASN A 146 -1.97 -8.03 15.63
N PRO A 147 -2.27 -9.32 15.38
CA PRO A 147 -1.25 -10.37 15.42
C PRO A 147 -0.30 -10.25 14.24
N ALA A 148 0.89 -10.83 14.38
CA ALA A 148 1.84 -10.98 13.28
C ALA A 148 1.16 -11.57 12.03
N PRO A 149 1.48 -11.09 10.83
CA PRO A 149 0.88 -11.58 9.60
C PRO A 149 1.25 -13.05 9.37
N LYS A 150 0.27 -13.85 8.98
CA LYS A 150 0.43 -15.27 8.69
C LYS A 150 -0.39 -15.71 7.50
N THR A 151 0.09 -16.73 6.80
CA THR A 151 -0.63 -17.35 5.69
C THR A 151 -1.86 -18.10 6.20
N SER A 152 -3.04 -17.79 5.68
CA SER A 152 -4.26 -18.52 6.00
C SER A 152 -4.31 -19.89 5.31
N VAL A 153 -5.09 -20.84 5.87
CA VAL A 153 -5.30 -22.15 5.24
C VAL A 153 -5.94 -22.01 3.85
N ASP A 154 -6.80 -21.02 3.65
CA ASP A 154 -7.42 -20.72 2.35
C ASP A 154 -6.35 -20.25 1.34
N THR A 155 -5.42 -19.40 1.77
CA THR A 155 -4.30 -18.94 0.95
C THR A 155 -3.32 -20.05 0.62
N GLN A 156 -3.00 -20.94 1.56
CA GLN A 156 -2.16 -22.12 1.30
C GLN A 156 -2.78 -23.02 0.21
N LYS A 157 -4.09 -23.25 0.24
CA LYS A 157 -4.79 -24.00 -0.81
C LYS A 157 -4.72 -23.31 -2.16
N LYS A 158 -4.83 -21.97 -2.22
CA LYS A 158 -4.74 -21.22 -3.47
C LYS A 158 -3.32 -21.21 -4.03
N ASP A 159 -2.32 -21.19 -3.17
CA ASP A 159 -0.91 -21.25 -3.57
C ASP A 159 -0.46 -22.67 -3.97
N SER A 160 -1.33 -23.67 -3.87
CA SER A 160 -1.02 -25.05 -4.28
C SER A 160 -0.83 -25.20 -5.79
N SER A 161 -1.35 -24.28 -6.61
CA SER A 161 -1.13 -24.29 -8.05
C SER A 161 -1.16 -22.88 -8.65
N LEU A 162 -0.50 -22.72 -9.80
CA LEU A 162 -0.49 -21.45 -10.53
C LEU A 162 -1.92 -21.01 -10.94
N ALA A 163 -2.75 -21.96 -11.38
CA ALA A 163 -4.10 -21.64 -11.82
C ALA A 163 -4.98 -21.09 -10.68
N THR A 164 -4.89 -21.67 -9.49
CA THR A 164 -5.63 -21.20 -8.31
C THR A 164 -5.06 -19.89 -7.78
N ALA A 165 -3.73 -19.73 -7.78
CA ALA A 165 -3.08 -18.49 -7.37
C ALA A 165 -3.46 -17.30 -8.25
N LEU A 166 -3.58 -17.47 -9.56
CA LEU A 166 -3.96 -16.42 -10.51
C LEU A 166 -5.34 -15.81 -10.18
N SER A 167 -6.27 -16.59 -9.63
CA SER A 167 -7.57 -16.08 -9.19
C SER A 167 -7.45 -15.00 -8.10
N CYS A 168 -6.38 -15.06 -7.30
CA CYS A 168 -6.09 -14.08 -6.25
C CYS A 168 -5.56 -12.76 -6.82
N PHE A 169 -4.99 -12.76 -8.03
CA PHE A 169 -4.40 -11.55 -8.64
C PHE A 169 -5.46 -10.57 -9.15
N THR A 170 -6.70 -11.03 -9.26
CA THR A 170 -7.82 -10.23 -9.75
C THR A 170 -8.40 -9.32 -8.66
N ARG A 171 -9.22 -8.34 -9.07
CA ARG A 171 -10.04 -7.52 -8.17
C ARG A 171 -10.94 -8.35 -7.24
N TYR A 172 -11.41 -9.52 -7.69
CA TYR A 172 -12.21 -10.41 -6.84
C TYR A 172 -11.39 -11.01 -5.70
N GLY A 173 -10.11 -11.38 -5.97
CA GLY A 173 -9.19 -11.83 -4.93
C GLY A 173 -8.97 -10.75 -3.86
N TYR A 174 -8.70 -9.52 -4.29
CA TYR A 174 -8.57 -8.36 -3.42
C TYR A 174 -9.79 -8.16 -2.52
N ARG A 175 -10.99 -8.10 -3.10
CA ARG A 175 -12.25 -7.90 -2.36
C ARG A 175 -12.51 -9.01 -1.34
N ARG A 176 -12.16 -10.25 -1.68
CA ARG A 176 -12.27 -11.38 -0.75
C ARG A 176 -11.26 -11.28 0.38
N GLY A 177 -10.03 -10.87 0.11
CA GLY A 177 -9.00 -10.60 1.12
C GLY A 177 -9.45 -9.50 2.08
N ARG A 178 -9.89 -8.36 1.53
CA ARG A 178 -10.32 -7.17 2.28
C ARG A 178 -11.36 -7.47 3.38
N GLY A 179 -12.28 -8.38 3.12
CA GLY A 179 -13.29 -8.76 4.12
C GLY A 179 -12.75 -9.48 5.37
N ARG A 180 -11.44 -9.79 5.42
CA ARG A 180 -10.77 -10.50 6.52
C ARG A 180 -9.61 -9.71 7.12
N TRP A 181 -9.31 -8.52 6.59
CA TRP A 181 -8.18 -7.74 7.05
C TRP A 181 -8.43 -7.12 8.42
N HIS A 182 -7.35 -6.96 9.16
CA HIS A 182 -7.34 -6.13 10.34
C HIS A 182 -7.36 -4.64 9.94
N PRO A 183 -7.92 -3.79 10.78
CA PRO A 183 -7.93 -2.35 10.57
C PRO A 183 -6.53 -1.77 10.39
N LEU A 184 -6.39 -0.77 9.54
CA LEU A 184 -5.16 -0.02 9.33
C LEU A 184 -5.32 1.40 9.91
N SER A 185 -5.20 1.50 11.22
CA SER A 185 -5.44 2.73 11.96
C SER A 185 -4.19 3.57 12.23
N THR A 186 -2.99 3.03 12.00
CA THR A 186 -1.72 3.70 12.26
C THR A 186 -1.53 4.88 11.31
N ASP A 187 -1.25 6.07 11.83
CA ASP A 187 -0.83 7.21 11.01
C ASP A 187 0.69 7.21 10.80
N MET A 188 1.14 8.11 9.93
CA MET A 188 2.54 8.23 9.52
C MET A 188 3.13 9.59 9.91
N GLU A 189 2.51 10.32 10.86
CA GLU A 189 3.03 11.61 11.28
C GLU A 189 4.44 11.47 11.87
N GLY A 190 5.35 12.31 11.39
CA GLY A 190 6.76 12.25 11.76
C GLY A 190 7.57 11.15 11.07
N LYS A 191 6.95 10.31 10.23
CA LYS A 191 7.62 9.24 9.48
C LYS A 191 8.05 9.72 8.10
N HIS A 192 9.32 9.53 7.78
CA HIS A 192 9.89 9.87 6.47
C HIS A 192 9.89 8.65 5.54
N VAL A 193 9.25 8.81 4.39
CA VAL A 193 9.16 7.78 3.35
C VAL A 193 9.85 8.24 2.08
N VAL A 194 10.74 7.41 1.55
CA VAL A 194 11.31 7.57 0.20
C VAL A 194 10.59 6.61 -0.74
N LEU A 195 9.91 7.14 -1.75
CA LEU A 195 9.12 6.36 -2.71
C LEU A 195 9.62 6.58 -4.13
N THR A 196 10.03 5.51 -4.80
CA THR A 196 10.46 5.57 -6.21
C THR A 196 9.30 5.32 -7.18
N GLY A 197 9.28 6.07 -8.32
CA GLY A 197 8.28 5.89 -9.38
C GLY A 197 6.88 6.37 -9.00
N ALA A 198 6.76 7.53 -8.36
CA ALA A 198 5.51 8.05 -7.81
C ALA A 198 4.62 8.83 -8.79
N ASN A 199 5.05 9.02 -10.03
CA ASN A 199 4.35 9.91 -10.98
C ASN A 199 3.07 9.33 -11.62
N ALA A 200 2.77 8.04 -11.42
CA ALA A 200 1.58 7.39 -11.98
C ALA A 200 1.30 6.04 -11.30
N GLY A 201 0.10 5.51 -11.53
CA GLY A 201 -0.29 4.15 -11.17
C GLY A 201 -0.14 3.83 -9.69
N LEU A 202 0.51 2.71 -9.35
CA LEU A 202 0.68 2.26 -7.96
C LEU A 202 1.45 3.27 -7.12
N GLY A 203 2.53 3.85 -7.67
CA GLY A 203 3.34 4.82 -6.94
C GLY A 203 2.56 6.09 -6.59
N PHE A 204 1.75 6.62 -7.50
CA PHE A 204 0.90 7.77 -7.22
C PHE A 204 -0.16 7.44 -6.18
N ALA A 205 -0.86 6.31 -6.31
CA ALA A 205 -1.85 5.87 -5.33
C ALA A 205 -1.23 5.63 -3.93
N THR A 206 0.01 5.11 -3.89
CA THR A 206 0.78 4.97 -2.65
C THR A 206 1.11 6.32 -2.04
N ALA A 207 1.58 7.29 -2.86
CA ALA A 207 1.91 8.64 -2.40
C ALA A 207 0.68 9.34 -1.79
N VAL A 208 -0.48 9.28 -2.47
CA VAL A 208 -1.75 9.81 -1.95
C VAL A 208 -2.08 9.22 -0.57
N ALA A 209 -2.09 7.89 -0.45
CA ALA A 209 -2.46 7.23 0.80
C ALA A 209 -1.49 7.50 1.96
N LEU A 210 -0.20 7.70 1.67
CA LEU A 210 0.80 8.03 2.70
C LEU A 210 0.74 9.50 3.10
N LEU A 211 0.49 10.42 2.17
CA LEU A 211 0.25 11.84 2.49
C LEU A 211 -1.01 12.02 3.33
N GLU A 212 -2.12 11.35 2.98
CA GLU A 212 -3.35 11.33 3.78
C GLU A 212 -3.10 10.78 5.21
N ALA A 213 -2.16 9.85 5.35
CA ALA A 213 -1.74 9.32 6.65
C ALA A 213 -0.76 10.21 7.42
N GLY A 214 -0.35 11.35 6.89
CA GLY A 214 0.54 12.31 7.56
C GLY A 214 2.03 12.10 7.30
N ALA A 215 2.44 11.18 6.43
CA ALA A 215 3.86 10.94 6.14
C ALA A 215 4.57 12.17 5.57
N LYS A 216 5.87 12.30 5.88
CA LYS A 216 6.80 13.13 5.13
C LYS A 216 7.27 12.34 3.92
N LEU A 217 7.04 12.86 2.70
CA LEU A 217 7.37 12.15 1.47
C LEU A 217 8.52 12.78 0.69
N THR A 218 9.52 11.95 0.38
CA THR A 218 10.49 12.20 -0.67
C THR A 218 10.15 11.30 -1.86
N LEU A 219 9.74 11.90 -2.98
CA LEU A 219 9.39 11.16 -4.20
C LEU A 219 10.57 11.17 -5.17
N VAL A 220 10.83 10.01 -5.79
CA VAL A 220 11.84 9.90 -6.84
C VAL A 220 11.12 9.67 -8.17
N ILE A 221 11.29 10.61 -9.11
CA ILE A 221 10.70 10.54 -10.45
C ILE A 221 11.77 10.76 -11.51
N ARG A 222 11.52 10.27 -12.73
CA ARG A 222 12.47 10.42 -13.85
C ARG A 222 12.25 11.68 -14.66
N ASP A 223 10.99 12.00 -14.95
CA ASP A 223 10.65 13.03 -15.94
C ASP A 223 10.35 14.36 -15.23
N PRO A 224 11.22 15.38 -15.37
CA PRO A 224 10.99 16.70 -14.76
C PRO A 224 9.72 17.38 -15.27
N LYS A 225 9.25 17.07 -16.48
CA LYS A 225 8.02 17.66 -17.03
C LYS A 225 6.77 17.22 -16.29
N LYS A 226 6.85 16.12 -15.55
CA LYS A 226 5.73 15.60 -14.73
C LYS A 226 5.73 16.11 -13.30
N LEU A 227 6.78 16.81 -12.86
CA LEU A 227 6.93 17.25 -11.49
C LEU A 227 5.77 18.13 -11.04
N GLU A 228 5.53 19.24 -11.76
CA GLU A 228 4.51 20.21 -11.40
C GLU A 228 3.11 19.59 -11.42
N SER A 229 2.76 18.89 -12.50
CA SER A 229 1.45 18.23 -12.63
C SER A 229 1.22 17.15 -11.57
N MET A 230 2.26 16.40 -11.18
CA MET A 230 2.19 15.42 -10.11
C MET A 230 1.97 16.10 -8.75
N GLN A 231 2.72 17.14 -8.44
CA GLN A 231 2.57 17.89 -7.18
C GLN A 231 1.18 18.51 -7.06
N HIS A 232 0.68 19.16 -8.11
CA HIS A 232 -0.69 19.69 -8.14
C HIS A 232 -1.74 18.59 -7.98
N ALA A 233 -1.53 17.41 -8.60
CA ALA A 233 -2.46 16.30 -8.44
C ALA A 233 -2.46 15.74 -7.00
N LEU A 234 -1.31 15.63 -6.36
CA LEU A 234 -1.20 15.23 -4.95
C LEU A 234 -1.88 16.25 -4.03
N GLU A 235 -1.63 17.54 -4.25
CA GLU A 235 -2.26 18.62 -3.48
C GLU A 235 -3.77 18.65 -3.68
N ALA A 236 -4.25 18.45 -4.91
CA ALA A 236 -5.67 18.37 -5.21
C ALA A 236 -6.38 17.20 -4.51
N GLU A 237 -5.70 16.04 -4.37
CA GLU A 237 -6.27 14.84 -3.74
C GLU A 237 -6.16 14.85 -2.20
N THR A 238 -5.06 15.38 -1.65
CA THR A 238 -4.72 15.23 -0.24
C THR A 238 -4.66 16.55 0.55
N GLY A 239 -4.69 17.70 -0.13
CA GLY A 239 -4.41 19.00 0.45
C GLY A 239 -2.92 19.25 0.76
N ARG A 240 -2.04 18.33 0.34
CA ARG A 240 -0.59 18.40 0.58
C ARG A 240 0.18 18.00 -0.68
N ALA A 241 1.21 18.76 -1.00
CA ALA A 241 2.24 18.33 -1.93
C ALA A 241 3.24 17.39 -1.24
N ALA A 242 4.06 16.68 -2.02
CA ALA A 242 5.19 15.94 -1.46
C ALA A 242 6.22 16.91 -0.87
N ASP A 243 6.82 16.53 0.26
CA ASP A 243 7.78 17.38 0.99
C ASP A 243 9.08 17.61 0.20
N SER A 244 9.49 16.63 -0.58
CA SER A 244 10.56 16.78 -1.55
C SER A 244 10.42 15.87 -2.76
N VAL A 245 10.98 16.29 -3.90
CA VAL A 245 11.04 15.50 -5.13
C VAL A 245 12.46 15.47 -5.65
N GLU A 246 12.97 14.25 -5.87
CA GLU A 246 14.26 13.97 -6.50
C GLU A 246 14.06 13.54 -7.95
N LEU A 247 14.90 14.11 -8.82
CA LEU A 247 14.94 13.71 -10.22
C LEU A 247 16.09 12.70 -10.42
N ALA A 248 15.76 11.50 -10.91
CA ALA A 248 16.74 10.48 -11.25
C ALA A 248 16.15 9.47 -12.26
N ASP A 249 16.88 9.17 -13.33
CA ASP A 249 16.61 7.98 -14.13
C ASP A 249 17.23 6.76 -13.46
N LEU A 250 16.39 6.01 -12.77
CA LEU A 250 16.83 4.82 -12.03
C LEU A 250 17.27 3.66 -12.94
N SER A 251 17.21 3.80 -14.27
CA SER A 251 17.89 2.85 -15.16
C SER A 251 19.39 3.13 -15.32
N LEU A 252 19.90 4.25 -14.77
CA LEU A 252 21.31 4.65 -14.79
C LEU A 252 21.89 4.54 -13.37
N LEU A 253 22.88 3.69 -13.18
CA LEU A 253 23.49 3.48 -11.86
C LEU A 253 24.28 4.70 -11.38
N SER A 254 24.83 5.51 -12.28
CA SER A 254 25.41 6.81 -11.98
C SER A 254 24.39 7.76 -11.34
N GLU A 255 23.16 7.82 -11.86
CA GLU A 255 22.11 8.65 -11.29
C GLU A 255 21.56 8.08 -9.97
N VAL A 256 21.54 6.75 -9.81
CA VAL A 256 21.23 6.09 -8.52
C VAL A 256 22.28 6.47 -7.45
N ASN A 257 23.58 6.46 -7.80
CA ASN A 257 24.62 6.89 -6.90
C ASN A 257 24.49 8.37 -6.53
N ALA A 258 24.31 9.25 -7.53
CA ALA A 258 24.14 10.69 -7.31
C ALA A 258 22.89 11.00 -6.44
N LEU A 259 21.78 10.31 -6.68
CA LEU A 259 20.58 10.40 -5.84
C LEU A 259 20.89 10.00 -4.39
N SER A 260 21.55 8.86 -4.20
CA SER A 260 21.93 8.39 -2.86
C SER A 260 22.81 9.39 -2.13
N GLU A 261 23.78 9.98 -2.82
CA GLU A 261 24.67 11.02 -2.25
C GLU A 261 23.91 12.27 -1.83
N ARG A 262 22.94 12.72 -2.64
CA ARG A 262 22.11 13.88 -2.26
C ARG A 262 21.28 13.59 -1.02
N LEU A 263 20.66 12.39 -0.92
CA LEU A 263 19.89 11.99 0.25
C LEU A 263 20.77 11.84 1.50
N ILE A 264 21.93 11.19 1.37
CA ILE A 264 22.90 11.06 2.49
C ILE A 264 23.40 12.42 2.96
N LYS A 265 23.70 13.35 2.04
CA LYS A 265 24.12 14.70 2.38
C LYS A 265 23.04 15.49 3.15
N ARG A 266 21.74 15.25 2.89
CA ARG A 266 20.66 15.83 3.72
C ARG A 266 20.66 15.26 5.13
N GLY A 267 21.09 14.03 5.32
CA GLY A 267 21.18 13.38 6.62
C GLY A 267 19.84 13.11 7.29
N GLU A 268 18.74 13.13 6.53
CA GLU A 268 17.40 12.85 7.05
C GLU A 268 17.18 11.34 7.19
N PRO A 269 16.89 10.82 8.39
CA PRO A 269 16.57 9.41 8.59
C PRO A 269 15.40 8.95 7.71
N ILE A 270 15.45 7.72 7.22
CA ILE A 270 14.42 7.12 6.37
C ILE A 270 13.72 5.99 7.13
N ASP A 271 12.46 6.21 7.52
CA ASP A 271 11.64 5.17 8.18
C ASP A 271 11.18 4.10 7.19
N VAL A 272 10.88 4.49 5.96
CA VAL A 272 10.40 3.55 4.93
C VAL A 272 11.02 3.86 3.58
N LEU A 273 11.67 2.86 2.96
CA LEU A 273 12.12 2.91 1.57
C LEU A 273 11.22 2.02 0.72
N ILE A 274 10.58 2.59 -0.32
CA ILE A 274 9.70 1.85 -1.22
C ILE A 274 10.31 1.82 -2.62
N ASN A 275 10.85 0.67 -3.00
CA ASN A 275 11.35 0.38 -4.34
C ASN A 275 10.19 -0.02 -5.25
N ASN A 276 9.45 0.98 -5.73
CA ASN A 276 8.28 0.78 -6.59
C ASN A 276 8.57 1.06 -8.08
N ALA A 277 9.57 1.88 -8.40
CA ALA A 277 9.90 2.20 -9.79
C ALA A 277 10.08 0.94 -10.65
N GLY A 278 9.42 0.90 -11.80
CA GLY A 278 9.52 -0.23 -12.70
C GLY A 278 8.70 -0.04 -13.97
N ALA A 279 9.17 -0.65 -15.03
CA ALA A 279 8.48 -0.70 -16.32
C ALA A 279 8.80 -2.02 -17.03
N LEU A 280 7.89 -2.48 -17.87
CA LEU A 280 8.11 -3.60 -18.77
C LEU A 280 8.52 -3.04 -20.14
N PHE A 281 9.67 -3.47 -20.64
CA PHE A 281 10.20 -3.08 -21.94
C PHE A 281 10.04 -4.22 -22.94
N ASN A 282 9.16 -4.06 -23.93
CA ASN A 282 8.93 -5.11 -24.93
C ASN A 282 10.11 -5.27 -25.89
N GLU A 283 10.83 -4.19 -26.15
CA GLU A 283 12.03 -4.17 -26.96
C GLU A 283 13.28 -4.09 -26.07
N ARG A 284 14.31 -4.81 -26.47
CA ARG A 284 15.59 -4.73 -25.79
C ARG A 284 16.23 -3.36 -26.05
N ALA A 285 16.62 -2.75 -24.95
CA ALA A 285 17.45 -1.55 -25.00
C ALA A 285 18.58 -1.68 -23.97
N GLU A 286 19.72 -1.13 -24.30
CA GLU A 286 20.82 -0.92 -23.35
C GLU A 286 20.78 0.51 -22.84
N THR A 287 21.16 0.70 -21.61
CA THR A 287 21.40 2.02 -21.05
C THR A 287 22.68 2.60 -21.65
N PRO A 288 22.90 3.94 -21.56
CA PRO A 288 24.19 4.53 -21.89
C PRO A 288 25.39 3.93 -21.15
N GLU A 289 25.14 3.24 -20.03
CA GLU A 289 26.15 2.53 -19.23
C GLU A 289 26.39 1.10 -19.71
N GLY A 290 25.81 0.68 -20.86
CA GLY A 290 26.06 -0.64 -21.49
C GLY A 290 25.29 -1.82 -20.87
N ILE A 291 24.27 -1.58 -20.03
CA ILE A 291 23.52 -2.67 -19.42
C ILE A 291 22.08 -2.77 -19.95
N GLU A 292 21.53 -3.98 -19.99
CA GLU A 292 20.13 -4.21 -20.38
C GLU A 292 19.19 -3.50 -19.39
N ARG A 293 18.27 -2.74 -19.94
CA ARG A 293 17.46 -1.75 -19.23
C ARG A 293 16.53 -2.35 -18.17
N SER A 294 16.00 -3.58 -18.40
CA SER A 294 15.16 -4.24 -17.40
C SER A 294 15.99 -4.66 -16.18
N ALA A 295 17.16 -5.23 -16.39
CA ALA A 295 18.08 -5.61 -15.30
C ALA A 295 18.55 -4.37 -14.54
N ALA A 296 18.88 -3.28 -15.24
CA ALA A 296 19.29 -2.02 -14.64
C ALA A 296 18.20 -1.47 -13.72
N LEU A 297 17.00 -1.22 -14.25
CA LEU A 297 15.91 -0.55 -13.53
C LEU A 297 15.31 -1.42 -12.43
N LEU A 298 15.11 -2.74 -12.70
CA LEU A 298 14.25 -3.59 -11.86
C LEU A 298 15.02 -4.41 -10.81
N LEU A 299 16.34 -4.47 -10.93
CA LEU A 299 17.18 -5.24 -10.01
C LEU A 299 18.39 -4.45 -9.50
N LEU A 300 19.25 -3.95 -10.38
CA LEU A 300 20.49 -3.27 -9.96
C LEU A 300 20.20 -1.93 -9.27
N SER A 301 19.21 -1.16 -9.76
CA SER A 301 18.81 0.10 -9.14
C SER A 301 18.27 -0.07 -7.71
N PRO A 302 17.23 -0.90 -7.44
CA PRO A 302 16.75 -1.10 -6.09
C PRO A 302 17.83 -1.71 -5.17
N TRP A 303 18.68 -2.62 -5.69
CA TRP A 303 19.82 -3.12 -4.94
C TRP A 303 20.76 -1.99 -4.52
N ARG A 304 21.26 -1.23 -5.49
CA ARG A 304 22.26 -0.18 -5.24
C ARG A 304 21.71 0.94 -4.35
N LEU A 305 20.48 1.41 -4.64
CA LEU A 305 19.83 2.45 -3.87
C LEU A 305 19.67 2.04 -2.41
N THR A 306 19.16 0.85 -2.16
CA THR A 306 18.90 0.33 -0.81
C THR A 306 20.21 0.23 -0.02
N GLU A 307 21.24 -0.41 -0.58
CA GLU A 307 22.52 -0.57 0.12
C GLU A 307 23.25 0.77 0.37
N ARG A 308 23.14 1.74 -0.55
CA ARG A 308 23.70 3.09 -0.36
C ARG A 308 22.98 3.87 0.73
N LEU A 309 21.67 3.69 0.87
CA LEU A 309 20.87 4.43 1.86
C LEU A 309 20.86 3.78 3.25
N MET A 310 21.54 2.65 3.46
CA MET A 310 21.65 2.00 4.77
C MET A 310 22.02 2.96 5.92
N PRO A 311 22.96 3.90 5.76
CA PRO A 311 23.29 4.85 6.83
C PRO A 311 22.12 5.73 7.30
N LEU A 312 21.09 5.93 6.45
CA LEU A 312 19.89 6.69 6.79
C LEU A 312 18.75 5.78 7.30
N ILE A 313 18.79 4.48 6.98
CA ILE A 313 17.77 3.51 7.33
C ILE A 313 18.04 2.90 8.72
N GLU A 314 19.28 2.77 9.14
CA GLU A 314 19.67 2.11 10.40
C GLU A 314 19.45 2.96 11.68
N HIS A 315 19.01 4.21 11.56
CA HIS A 315 19.00 5.19 12.66
C HIS A 315 17.64 5.35 13.36
N HIS A 316 16.94 4.25 13.66
CA HIS A 316 15.61 4.35 14.25
C HIS A 316 15.44 3.52 15.51
N ASP A 317 14.68 4.05 16.48
CA ASP A 317 14.22 3.31 17.66
C ASP A 317 13.12 2.29 17.31
N THR A 318 12.40 2.51 16.22
CA THR A 318 11.39 1.59 15.65
C THR A 318 11.95 0.94 14.39
N PRO A 319 11.51 -0.28 14.02
CA PRO A 319 11.99 -0.94 12.81
C PRO A 319 11.80 -0.08 11.57
N ALA A 320 12.91 0.19 10.85
CA ALA A 320 12.82 0.77 9.53
C ALA A 320 12.36 -0.29 8.52
N ARG A 321 11.75 0.12 7.42
CA ARG A 321 11.10 -0.77 6.47
C ARG A 321 11.63 -0.59 5.06
N VAL A 322 12.02 -1.68 4.42
CA VAL A 322 12.34 -1.71 2.98
C VAL A 322 11.28 -2.54 2.28
N ILE A 323 10.58 -1.95 1.31
CA ILE A 323 9.47 -2.57 0.59
C ILE A 323 9.83 -2.65 -0.89
N ASN A 324 9.97 -3.88 -1.40
CA ASN A 324 10.28 -4.14 -2.80
C ASN A 324 9.01 -4.52 -3.57
N VAL A 325 8.59 -3.68 -4.52
CA VAL A 325 7.45 -4.00 -5.37
C VAL A 325 7.89 -4.93 -6.49
N VAL A 326 7.46 -6.18 -6.39
CA VAL A 326 7.74 -7.23 -7.38
C VAL A 326 6.51 -7.50 -8.26
N SER A 327 6.41 -8.65 -8.90
CA SER A 327 5.32 -8.99 -9.80
C SER A 327 5.02 -10.49 -9.76
N GLY A 328 3.75 -10.85 -9.93
CA GLY A 328 3.33 -12.24 -10.10
C GLY A 328 4.00 -12.96 -11.29
N GLY A 329 4.55 -12.22 -12.26
CA GLY A 329 5.35 -12.77 -13.34
C GLY A 329 6.58 -13.56 -12.86
N MET A 330 7.13 -13.20 -11.71
CA MET A 330 8.28 -13.90 -11.11
C MET A 330 8.04 -15.41 -10.87
N TYR A 331 6.80 -15.82 -10.64
CA TYR A 331 6.46 -17.24 -10.45
C TYR A 331 6.73 -18.12 -11.67
N THR A 332 6.96 -17.52 -12.83
CA THR A 332 7.27 -18.25 -14.08
C THR A 332 8.76 -18.48 -14.28
N GLN A 333 9.61 -17.81 -13.51
CA GLN A 333 11.06 -17.83 -13.70
C GLN A 333 11.77 -18.41 -12.47
N LYS A 334 12.90 -19.12 -12.73
CA LYS A 334 13.87 -19.53 -11.72
C LYS A 334 14.99 -18.48 -11.67
N LEU A 335 15.61 -18.29 -10.49
CA LEU A 335 16.83 -17.48 -10.38
C LEU A 335 17.97 -18.16 -11.16
N ARG A 336 18.60 -17.42 -12.06
CA ARG A 336 19.83 -17.81 -12.77
C ARG A 336 20.63 -16.54 -13.07
N CYS A 337 21.66 -16.28 -12.29
CA CYS A 337 22.44 -15.04 -12.37
C CYS A 337 22.97 -14.79 -13.79
N GLY A 338 23.51 -15.78 -14.48
CA GLY A 338 23.99 -15.65 -15.86
C GLY A 338 22.89 -15.37 -16.91
N GLN A 339 21.61 -15.33 -16.53
CA GLN A 339 20.49 -15.06 -17.43
C GLN A 339 19.70 -13.79 -17.03
N LEU A 340 20.16 -13.05 -16.04
CA LEU A 340 19.49 -11.81 -15.57
C LEU A 340 19.62 -10.68 -16.61
N ILE A 341 20.79 -10.58 -17.27
CA ILE A 341 20.99 -9.69 -18.39
C ILE A 341 20.71 -10.49 -19.68
N MET A 342 19.57 -10.24 -20.31
CA MET A 342 19.21 -10.96 -21.54
C MET A 342 19.94 -10.40 -22.75
N SER A 343 20.51 -11.29 -23.57
CA SER A 343 21.11 -10.95 -24.84
C SER A 343 20.06 -10.48 -25.86
N ALA A 344 20.51 -9.82 -26.94
CA ALA A 344 19.64 -9.39 -28.02
C ALA A 344 18.97 -10.55 -28.75
N ASN A 345 19.72 -11.65 -28.91
CA ASN A 345 19.18 -12.87 -29.53
C ASN A 345 18.18 -13.55 -28.58
N GLY A 346 16.92 -13.63 -29.02
CA GLY A 346 15.83 -14.23 -28.25
C GLY A 346 15.32 -13.38 -27.08
N TYR A 347 15.55 -12.06 -27.11
CA TYR A 347 14.99 -11.17 -26.09
C TYR A 347 13.47 -11.26 -26.00
N ASN A 348 12.99 -11.33 -24.77
CA ASN A 348 11.57 -11.26 -24.46
C ASN A 348 11.40 -10.38 -23.20
N GLY A 349 10.78 -9.22 -23.36
CA GLY A 349 10.64 -8.25 -22.30
C GLY A 349 9.88 -8.77 -21.06
N SER A 350 8.87 -9.62 -21.27
CA SER A 350 8.14 -10.24 -20.15
C SER A 350 9.02 -11.22 -19.37
N ILE A 351 9.93 -11.94 -20.03
CA ILE A 351 10.89 -12.85 -19.39
C ILE A 351 11.96 -12.05 -18.65
N ALA A 352 12.54 -11.01 -19.28
CA ALA A 352 13.53 -10.12 -18.66
C ALA A 352 12.97 -9.48 -17.38
N TYR A 353 11.75 -8.91 -17.48
CA TYR A 353 11.02 -8.36 -16.36
C TYR A 353 10.81 -9.39 -15.23
N ALA A 354 10.31 -10.58 -15.58
CA ALA A 354 10.02 -11.63 -14.60
C ALA A 354 11.28 -12.16 -13.90
N ARG A 355 12.42 -12.29 -14.63
CA ARG A 355 13.72 -12.69 -14.07
C ARG A 355 14.24 -11.64 -13.08
N SER A 356 14.19 -10.37 -13.44
CA SER A 356 14.62 -9.28 -12.55
C SER A 356 13.76 -9.23 -11.27
N LYS A 357 12.43 -9.40 -11.40
CA LYS A 357 11.53 -9.43 -10.23
C LYS A 357 11.71 -10.71 -9.39
N ARG A 358 12.06 -11.86 -9.99
CA ARG A 358 12.47 -13.06 -9.24
C ARG A 358 13.73 -12.79 -8.43
N ALA A 359 14.77 -12.23 -9.06
CA ALA A 359 16.02 -11.92 -8.38
C ALA A 359 15.81 -10.91 -7.23
N LEU A 360 14.98 -9.89 -7.42
CA LEU A 360 14.65 -8.93 -6.36
C LEU A 360 13.90 -9.58 -5.20
N THR A 361 13.04 -10.58 -5.46
CA THR A 361 12.39 -11.37 -4.39
C THR A 361 13.42 -12.15 -3.57
N VAL A 362 14.35 -12.84 -4.23
CA VAL A 362 15.42 -13.58 -3.54
C VAL A 362 16.33 -12.61 -2.76
N LEU A 363 16.66 -11.46 -3.34
CA LEU A 363 17.48 -10.45 -2.68
C LEU A 363 16.77 -9.90 -1.42
N THR A 364 15.45 -9.75 -1.45
CA THR A 364 14.64 -9.38 -0.27
C THR A 364 14.83 -10.37 0.88
N GLU A 365 14.79 -11.67 0.59
CA GLU A 365 15.00 -12.72 1.57
C GLU A 365 16.43 -12.70 2.12
N LEU A 366 17.44 -12.53 1.24
CA LEU A 366 18.86 -12.44 1.64
C LEU A 366 19.13 -11.23 2.53
N TRP A 367 18.56 -10.07 2.22
CA TRP A 367 18.67 -8.89 3.07
C TRP A 367 17.99 -9.09 4.42
N ALA A 368 16.82 -9.72 4.44
CA ALA A 368 16.12 -10.00 5.69
C ALA A 368 16.94 -10.88 6.63
N ASP A 369 17.60 -11.90 6.09
CA ASP A 369 18.50 -12.78 6.85
C ASP A 369 19.73 -12.03 7.38
N GLU A 370 20.34 -11.18 6.54
CA GLU A 370 21.54 -10.44 6.91
C GLU A 370 21.26 -9.32 7.91
N TRP A 371 20.11 -8.63 7.80
CA TRP A 371 19.81 -7.43 8.59
C TRP A 371 18.94 -7.70 9.81
N GLN A 372 18.77 -8.94 10.21
CA GLN A 372 17.98 -9.33 11.39
C GLN A 372 18.35 -8.56 12.66
N SER A 373 19.66 -8.28 12.86
CA SER A 373 20.16 -7.56 14.04
C SER A 373 20.13 -6.04 13.92
N ARG A 374 19.74 -5.48 12.75
CA ARG A 374 19.83 -4.06 12.42
C ARG A 374 18.53 -3.27 12.64
N ASN A 375 17.53 -3.86 13.27
CA ASN A 375 16.20 -3.25 13.44
C ASN A 375 15.58 -2.79 12.11
N ILE A 376 15.75 -3.60 11.04
CA ILE A 376 15.20 -3.34 9.71
C ILE A 376 14.36 -4.52 9.28
N VAL A 377 13.15 -4.28 8.80
CA VAL A 377 12.33 -5.30 8.15
C VAL A 377 12.31 -5.07 6.64
N VAL A 378 12.55 -6.15 5.89
CA VAL A 378 12.63 -6.11 4.43
C VAL A 378 11.60 -7.08 3.87
N ASN A 379 10.65 -6.58 3.11
CA ASN A 379 9.62 -7.41 2.52
C ASN A 379 9.41 -7.09 1.04
N SER A 380 8.94 -8.07 0.30
CA SER A 380 8.46 -7.88 -1.06
C SER A 380 6.95 -8.01 -1.12
N MET A 381 6.34 -7.37 -2.13
CA MET A 381 4.93 -7.54 -2.42
C MET A 381 4.67 -7.53 -3.93
N HIS A 382 3.62 -8.20 -4.37
CA HIS A 382 3.14 -8.01 -5.72
C HIS A 382 1.67 -7.52 -5.71
N PRO A 383 1.33 -6.57 -6.62
CA PRO A 383 0.05 -5.84 -6.56
C PRO A 383 -1.15 -6.64 -7.10
N GLY A 384 -0.95 -7.86 -7.55
CA GLY A 384 -1.92 -8.54 -8.40
C GLY A 384 -1.94 -7.92 -9.81
N TRP A 385 -3.05 -8.04 -10.50
CA TRP A 385 -3.25 -7.46 -11.84
C TRP A 385 -3.89 -6.08 -11.73
N ALA A 386 -3.08 -5.05 -11.62
CA ALA A 386 -3.53 -3.67 -11.50
C ALA A 386 -3.52 -2.96 -12.87
N ASP A 387 -4.59 -2.22 -13.18
CA ASP A 387 -4.70 -1.41 -14.40
C ASP A 387 -3.91 -0.11 -14.24
N THR A 388 -2.64 -0.18 -14.58
CA THR A 388 -1.71 0.95 -14.53
C THR A 388 -1.35 1.42 -15.93
N PRO A 389 -0.89 2.67 -16.11
CA PRO A 389 -0.38 3.15 -17.39
C PRO A 389 0.70 2.24 -18.01
N GLY A 390 1.55 1.63 -17.17
CA GLY A 390 2.54 0.65 -17.60
C GLY A 390 1.92 -0.61 -18.22
N VAL A 391 0.87 -1.17 -17.62
CA VAL A 391 0.14 -2.32 -18.16
C VAL A 391 -0.61 -1.95 -19.43
N GLN A 392 -1.20 -0.76 -19.49
CA GLN A 392 -1.93 -0.27 -20.65
C GLN A 392 -1.02 -0.17 -21.89
N THR A 393 0.20 0.32 -21.68
CA THR A 393 1.18 0.51 -22.76
C THR A 393 1.92 -0.78 -23.13
N ALA A 394 2.41 -1.53 -22.15
CA ALA A 394 3.26 -2.68 -22.39
C ALA A 394 2.50 -3.97 -22.71
N LEU A 395 1.27 -4.14 -22.20
CA LEU A 395 0.47 -5.36 -22.33
C LEU A 395 -0.97 -5.09 -22.80
N PRO A 396 -1.18 -4.38 -23.95
CA PRO A 396 -2.52 -3.99 -24.40
C PRO A 396 -3.44 -5.19 -24.70
N GLY A 397 -2.90 -6.30 -25.19
CA GLY A 397 -3.64 -7.54 -25.43
C GLY A 397 -4.12 -8.20 -24.15
N PHE A 398 -3.27 -8.28 -23.14
CA PHE A 398 -3.62 -8.77 -21.81
C PHE A 398 -4.71 -7.90 -21.18
N ARG A 399 -4.52 -6.58 -21.19
CA ARG A 399 -5.50 -5.64 -20.65
C ARG A 399 -6.87 -5.79 -21.29
N ARG A 400 -6.94 -5.90 -22.63
CA ARG A 400 -8.21 -6.07 -23.34
C ARG A 400 -9.00 -7.28 -22.89
N ILE A 401 -8.34 -8.38 -22.56
CA ILE A 401 -9.00 -9.62 -22.11
C ILE A 401 -9.36 -9.55 -20.62
N THR A 402 -8.54 -8.89 -19.80
CA THR A 402 -8.67 -8.95 -18.33
C THR A 402 -9.26 -7.68 -17.72
N GLN A 403 -9.57 -6.65 -18.49
CA GLN A 403 -10.01 -5.32 -18.02
C GLN A 403 -11.12 -5.39 -16.95
N ALA A 404 -12.08 -6.29 -17.10
CA ALA A 404 -13.21 -6.46 -16.15
C ALA A 404 -12.76 -6.95 -14.76
N VAL A 405 -11.59 -7.60 -14.67
CA VAL A 405 -11.07 -8.21 -13.43
C VAL A 405 -9.79 -7.55 -12.92
N LEU A 406 -9.26 -6.54 -13.62
CA LEU A 406 -8.11 -5.78 -13.16
C LEU A 406 -8.46 -4.99 -11.89
N ARG A 407 -7.48 -4.85 -11.00
CA ARG A 407 -7.52 -3.98 -9.82
C ARG A 407 -7.34 -2.52 -10.25
N THR A 408 -7.89 -1.61 -9.46
CA THR A 408 -7.51 -0.20 -9.59
C THR A 408 -6.08 0.01 -9.07
N PRO A 409 -5.43 1.14 -9.38
CA PRO A 409 -4.14 1.48 -8.77
C PRO A 409 -4.18 1.47 -7.24
N GLU A 410 -5.25 1.94 -6.63
CA GLU A 410 -5.45 1.97 -5.16
C GLU A 410 -5.58 0.55 -4.60
N GLU A 411 -6.36 -0.33 -5.26
CA GLU A 411 -6.48 -1.74 -4.89
C GLU A 411 -5.13 -2.47 -5.02
N GLY A 412 -4.29 -2.08 -5.96
CA GLY A 412 -2.94 -2.62 -6.15
C GLY A 412 -1.92 -2.07 -5.15
N ALA A 413 -2.05 -0.80 -4.77
CA ALA A 413 -1.16 -0.12 -3.82
C ALA A 413 -1.44 -0.47 -2.36
N ASP A 414 -2.61 -1.00 -2.04
CA ASP A 414 -3.04 -1.27 -0.67
C ASP A 414 -2.01 -2.02 0.18
N THR A 415 -1.43 -3.10 -0.34
CA THR A 415 -0.43 -3.87 0.40
C THR A 415 0.90 -3.12 0.57
N ILE A 416 1.27 -2.21 -0.37
CA ILE A 416 2.43 -1.33 -0.20
C ILE A 416 2.17 -0.41 1.00
N VAL A 417 1.00 0.24 1.01
CA VAL A 417 0.58 1.16 2.09
C VAL A 417 0.49 0.43 3.43
N TRP A 418 -0.06 -0.78 3.44
CA TRP A 418 -0.13 -1.60 4.64
C TRP A 418 1.26 -1.98 5.18
N LEU A 419 2.17 -2.43 4.32
CA LEU A 419 3.55 -2.72 4.71
C LEU A 419 4.29 -1.48 5.25
N ALA A 420 3.96 -0.30 4.73
CA ALA A 420 4.55 0.96 5.19
C ALA A 420 4.00 1.42 6.54
N ARG A 421 2.72 1.11 6.87
CA ARG A 421 1.99 1.69 8.01
C ARG A 421 1.69 0.71 9.13
N ALA A 422 1.30 -0.54 8.79
CA ALA A 422 0.78 -1.49 9.75
C ALA A 422 1.82 -1.87 10.81
N LYS A 423 1.42 -1.83 12.08
CA LYS A 423 2.30 -2.17 13.20
C LYS A 423 2.66 -3.66 13.20
N GLU A 424 1.72 -4.51 12.79
CA GLU A 424 1.96 -5.95 12.65
C GLU A 424 3.00 -6.28 11.56
N ALA A 425 3.23 -5.38 10.60
CA ALA A 425 4.27 -5.54 9.58
C ALA A 425 5.69 -5.45 10.16
N ASP A 426 5.88 -4.84 11.34
CA ASP A 426 7.16 -4.83 12.05
C ASP A 426 7.60 -6.23 12.51
N GLN A 427 6.65 -7.17 12.57
CA GLN A 427 6.90 -8.56 12.99
C GLN A 427 7.16 -9.51 11.80
N ALA A 428 7.30 -8.94 10.58
CA ALA A 428 7.47 -9.71 9.35
C ALA A 428 8.68 -9.21 8.58
N THR A 429 9.61 -10.10 8.25
CA THR A 429 10.75 -9.82 7.38
C THR A 429 11.03 -11.00 6.45
N GLY A 430 11.58 -10.74 5.27
CA GLY A 430 11.92 -11.76 4.27
C GLY A 430 10.71 -12.37 3.56
N LEU A 431 9.53 -11.77 3.67
CA LEU A 431 8.30 -12.36 3.15
C LEU A 431 7.85 -11.68 1.85
N LEU A 432 7.15 -12.48 1.04
CA LEU A 432 6.40 -11.99 -0.11
C LEU A 432 4.93 -11.81 0.29
N PHE A 433 4.35 -10.66 -0.02
CA PHE A 433 2.97 -10.34 0.30
C PHE A 433 2.08 -10.17 -0.93
N LEU A 434 0.84 -10.62 -0.82
CA LEU A 434 -0.30 -10.23 -1.65
C LEU A 434 -1.52 -10.11 -0.74
N ASP A 435 -2.26 -9.02 -0.86
CA ASP A 435 -3.49 -8.81 -0.10
C ASP A 435 -3.26 -8.89 1.42
N ARG A 436 -2.20 -8.24 1.91
CA ARG A 436 -1.77 -8.19 3.31
C ARG A 436 -1.47 -9.56 3.94
N GLU A 437 -1.37 -10.61 3.13
CA GLU A 437 -1.04 -11.97 3.59
C GLU A 437 0.30 -12.43 3.00
N PRO A 438 1.16 -13.08 3.81
CA PRO A 438 2.35 -13.76 3.28
C PRO A 438 1.96 -14.85 2.28
N ARG A 439 2.70 -14.92 1.17
CA ARG A 439 2.50 -15.89 0.08
C ARG A 439 3.76 -16.70 -0.14
N THR A 440 3.61 -17.89 -0.72
CA THR A 440 4.78 -18.65 -1.17
C THR A 440 5.51 -17.89 -2.27
N THR A 441 6.85 -17.97 -2.27
CA THR A 441 7.68 -17.42 -3.34
C THR A 441 7.78 -18.33 -4.56
N HIS A 442 7.33 -19.59 -4.44
CA HIS A 442 7.33 -20.60 -5.51
C HIS A 442 5.98 -21.33 -5.61
N LEU A 443 5.34 -21.22 -6.78
CA LEU A 443 4.12 -21.98 -7.10
C LEU A 443 4.42 -23.31 -7.80
N LYS A 444 5.66 -23.54 -8.20
CA LYS A 444 6.13 -24.78 -8.84
C LYS A 444 7.51 -25.14 -8.31
N PRO A 445 7.74 -26.39 -7.88
CA PRO A 445 9.06 -26.80 -7.36
C PRO A 445 10.23 -26.51 -8.32
N LYS A 446 9.99 -26.62 -9.63
CA LYS A 446 11.02 -26.35 -10.65
C LYS A 446 11.50 -24.90 -10.72
N THR A 447 10.79 -23.95 -10.09
CA THR A 447 11.21 -22.55 -10.00
C THR A 447 11.97 -22.24 -8.73
N ALA A 448 12.08 -23.20 -7.80
CA ALA A 448 12.88 -23.03 -6.59
C ALA A 448 14.37 -23.03 -6.95
N GLU A 449 15.09 -22.07 -6.43
CA GLU A 449 16.55 -21.99 -6.47
C GLU A 449 17.18 -22.88 -5.39
N THR A 450 18.42 -23.32 -5.65
CA THR A 450 19.26 -23.95 -4.62
C THR A 450 19.97 -22.91 -3.77
N ASP A 451 20.55 -23.33 -2.65
CA ASP A 451 21.33 -22.42 -1.78
C ASP A 451 22.54 -21.84 -2.52
N GLU A 452 23.17 -22.64 -3.41
CA GLU A 452 24.27 -22.16 -4.24
C GLU A 452 23.83 -21.09 -5.25
N GLU A 453 22.67 -21.28 -5.90
CA GLU A 453 22.11 -20.29 -6.82
C GLU A 453 21.74 -18.98 -6.07
N ARG A 454 21.22 -19.08 -4.84
CA ARG A 454 20.93 -17.93 -3.98
C ARG A 454 22.21 -17.20 -3.59
N ALA A 455 23.23 -17.93 -3.16
CA ALA A 455 24.51 -17.37 -2.72
C ALA A 455 25.26 -16.64 -3.85
N GLN A 456 25.03 -16.99 -5.11
CA GLN A 456 25.64 -16.33 -6.27
C GLN A 456 25.05 -14.95 -6.56
N LEU A 457 23.86 -14.60 -6.06
CA LEU A 457 23.17 -13.38 -6.48
C LEU A 457 23.94 -12.11 -6.06
N ARG A 458 24.35 -11.99 -4.81
CA ARG A 458 25.06 -10.79 -4.32
C ARG A 458 26.43 -10.60 -4.97
N PRO A 459 27.30 -11.63 -5.05
CA PRO A 459 28.54 -11.53 -5.83
C PRO A 459 28.29 -11.09 -7.28
N TRP A 460 27.28 -11.66 -7.94
CA TRP A 460 26.94 -11.29 -9.31
C TRP A 460 26.52 -9.82 -9.45
N LEU A 461 25.74 -9.30 -8.52
CA LEU A 461 25.34 -7.89 -8.49
C LEU A 461 26.55 -6.97 -8.35
N GLN A 462 27.46 -7.30 -7.43
CA GLN A 462 28.68 -6.52 -7.19
C GLN A 462 29.62 -6.57 -8.40
N GLU A 463 29.90 -7.77 -8.93
CA GLU A 463 30.75 -7.91 -10.12
C GLU A 463 30.20 -7.18 -11.33
N THR A 464 28.87 -7.23 -11.52
CA THR A 464 28.21 -6.52 -12.62
C THR A 464 28.39 -5.01 -12.45
N TYR A 465 28.21 -4.50 -11.25
CA TYR A 465 28.40 -3.08 -10.94
C TYR A 465 29.86 -2.64 -11.15
N ASP A 466 30.83 -3.42 -10.66
CA ASP A 466 32.26 -3.09 -10.76
C ASP A 466 32.73 -3.03 -12.23
N LYS A 467 32.26 -3.94 -13.07
CA LYS A 467 32.51 -3.92 -14.52
C LYS A 467 32.03 -2.62 -15.17
N LEU A 468 30.80 -2.17 -14.83
CA LEU A 468 30.26 -0.93 -15.37
C LEU A 468 31.06 0.32 -14.94
N GLN A 469 31.62 0.32 -13.73
CA GLN A 469 32.47 1.42 -13.24
C GLN A 469 33.81 1.48 -13.98
N LEU A 470 34.39 0.32 -14.31
CA LEU A 470 35.66 0.25 -15.06
C LEU A 470 35.49 0.74 -16.50
N ASP A 471 34.41 0.34 -17.17
CA ASP A 471 34.10 0.73 -18.55
C ASP A 471 33.78 2.24 -18.68
N SER A 472 33.24 2.85 -17.63
CA SER A 472 32.97 4.30 -17.59
C SER A 472 34.23 5.16 -17.29
N SER A 473 35.31 4.55 -16.87
CA SER A 473 36.57 5.20 -16.52
C SER A 473 37.63 5.10 -17.65
N ALA A 474 37.36 4.32 -18.71
CA ALA A 474 38.20 4.14 -19.89
C ALA A 474 37.69 5.02 -21.05
#